data_9f6b57e2e0bdf22c6ee5a0339453d38a
#
_entry.id   9f6b57e2e0bdf22c6ee5a0339453d38a
#
_cell.length_a   1.000
_cell.length_b   1.000
_cell.length_c   1.000
_cell.angle_alpha   90.00
_cell.angle_beta   90.00
_cell.angle_gamma   90.00
#
_symmetry.space_group_name_H-M   'P 1'
#
loop_
_entity.id
_entity.type
_entity.pdbx_description
1 polymer ?
#
loop_
_entity_poly.entity_id
_entity_poly.type
_entity_poly.pdbx_seq_one_letter_code
_entity_poly.pdbx_strand_id
1 'polypeptide(L)'
;RDTEFFEMFRLTRWGLLPVPPREGRSSLIHVDDLARLLLALLPANEEVSHRVYEPDDGRKHGWSHYELARTIGLAMGRRPWVIHLSRASLERIARADRLVRKHKAKLTLDRVGYMTHPDWVVTHGSRPPAGLWRPLIPTREGLKATAQWYRDNNWL
;
A
#
# COMPACT_ATOMS: atom_id res chain seq x y z
N ARG A 1 -6.03 -11.98 2.29
CA ARG A 1 -6.16 -11.59 0.88
C ARG A 1 -6.41 -10.08 0.84
N ASP A 2 -5.43 -9.28 0.39
CA ASP A 2 -5.56 -7.83 0.33
C ASP A 2 -6.49 -7.44 -0.82
N THR A 3 -7.73 -7.12 -0.48
CA THR A 3 -8.74 -6.69 -1.45
C THR A 3 -8.64 -5.20 -1.78
N GLU A 4 -7.98 -4.39 -0.94
CA GLU A 4 -7.91 -2.94 -1.13
C GLU A 4 -6.91 -2.58 -2.22
N PHE A 5 -5.73 -3.17 -2.16
CA PHE A 5 -4.71 -2.99 -3.18
C PHE A 5 -5.20 -3.49 -4.55
N PHE A 6 -5.88 -4.64 -4.57
CA PHE A 6 -6.51 -5.17 -5.77
C PHE A 6 -7.54 -4.20 -6.37
N GLU A 7 -8.37 -3.55 -5.54
CA GLU A 7 -9.34 -2.57 -6.01
C GLU A 7 -8.68 -1.39 -6.75
N MET A 8 -7.49 -0.95 -6.33
CA MET A 8 -6.75 0.09 -7.05
C MET A 8 -6.38 -0.35 -8.47
N PHE A 9 -5.92 -1.58 -8.66
CA PHE A 9 -5.66 -2.15 -9.99
C PHE A 9 -6.94 -2.25 -10.81
N ARG A 10 -8.03 -2.74 -10.21
CA ARG A 10 -9.33 -2.88 -10.86
C ARG A 10 -9.89 -1.54 -11.33
N LEU A 11 -9.86 -0.52 -10.50
CA LEU A 11 -10.34 0.83 -10.84
C LEU A 11 -9.48 1.48 -11.94
N THR A 12 -8.18 1.21 -11.95
CA THR A 12 -7.27 1.70 -13.00
C THR A 12 -7.71 1.26 -14.41
N ARG A 13 -8.38 0.11 -14.55
CA ARG A 13 -8.95 -0.34 -15.84
C ARG A 13 -9.96 0.65 -16.41
N TRP A 14 -10.70 1.32 -15.55
CA TRP A 14 -11.73 2.29 -15.93
C TRP A 14 -11.16 3.70 -16.19
N GLY A 15 -9.84 3.87 -16.04
CA GLY A 15 -9.18 5.15 -16.29
C GLY A 15 -9.35 6.18 -15.16
N LEU A 16 -9.96 5.81 -14.04
CA LEU A 16 -10.21 6.69 -12.90
C LEU A 16 -9.77 6.03 -11.61
N LEU A 17 -8.98 6.75 -10.79
CA LEU A 17 -8.50 6.22 -9.52
C LEU A 17 -8.71 7.24 -8.40
N PRO A 18 -9.78 7.08 -7.60
CA PRO A 18 -9.97 7.86 -6.40
C PRO A 18 -8.94 7.45 -5.34
N VAL A 19 -8.29 8.43 -4.74
CA VAL A 19 -7.27 8.24 -3.71
C VAL A 19 -7.54 9.14 -2.51
N PRO A 20 -7.01 8.83 -1.32
CA PRO A 20 -7.09 9.68 -0.14
C PRO A 20 -6.45 11.06 -0.35
N PRO A 21 -6.52 11.97 0.64
CA PRO A 21 -5.96 13.32 0.53
C PRO A 21 -4.49 13.33 0.10
N ARG A 22 -4.06 14.46 -0.47
CA ARG A 22 -2.71 14.63 -1.08
C ARG A 22 -1.57 14.51 -0.08
N GLU A 23 -1.83 14.88 1.15
CA GLU A 23 -0.84 14.98 2.22
C GLU A 23 -0.38 13.61 2.70
N GLY A 24 -1.19 12.58 2.48
CA GLY A 24 -0.92 11.23 2.96
C GLY A 24 0.24 10.56 2.21
N ARG A 25 1.11 9.94 2.99
CA ARG A 25 2.26 9.17 2.50
C ARG A 25 2.36 7.85 3.26
N SER A 26 2.89 6.83 2.59
CA SER A 26 3.11 5.52 3.20
C SER A 26 4.37 4.86 2.68
N SER A 27 5.02 4.10 3.52
CA SER A 27 6.04 3.14 3.10
C SER A 27 5.39 1.89 2.54
N LEU A 28 6.08 1.23 1.62
CA LEU A 28 5.66 -0.01 0.98
C LEU A 28 6.77 -1.03 1.06
N ILE A 29 6.41 -2.31 1.04
CA ILE A 29 7.36 -3.41 0.94
C ILE A 29 6.78 -4.49 0.03
N HIS A 30 7.62 -5.14 -0.76
CA HIS A 30 7.23 -6.34 -1.49
C HIS A 30 7.14 -7.53 -0.55
N VAL A 31 6.16 -8.40 -0.74
CA VAL A 31 5.92 -9.55 0.14
C VAL A 31 7.12 -10.51 0.22
N ASP A 32 7.82 -10.72 -0.89
CA ASP A 32 9.01 -11.58 -0.91
C ASP A 32 10.18 -10.95 -0.15
N ASP A 33 10.30 -9.61 -0.17
CA ASP A 33 11.27 -8.90 0.64
C ASP A 33 10.94 -9.02 2.13
N LEU A 34 9.67 -8.92 2.49
CA LEU A 34 9.22 -9.16 3.87
C LEU A 34 9.48 -10.61 4.29
N ALA A 35 9.17 -11.59 3.43
CA ALA A 35 9.44 -13.00 3.70
C ALA A 35 10.94 -13.27 3.92
N ARG A 36 11.81 -12.66 3.13
CA ARG A 36 13.28 -12.77 3.33
C ARG A 36 13.72 -12.17 4.67
N LEU A 37 13.12 -11.05 5.10
CA LEU A 37 13.41 -10.51 6.43
C LEU A 37 12.98 -11.48 7.52
N LEU A 38 11.77 -12.03 7.45
CA LEU A 38 11.28 -12.99 8.43
C LEU A 38 12.21 -14.22 8.52
N LEU A 39 12.68 -14.73 7.39
CA LEU A 39 13.67 -15.82 7.35
C LEU A 39 15.01 -15.41 7.97
N ALA A 40 15.48 -14.18 7.73
CA ALA A 40 16.72 -13.68 8.30
C ALA A 40 16.64 -13.49 9.83
N LEU A 41 15.45 -13.34 10.38
CA LEU A 41 15.21 -13.20 11.82
C LEU A 41 15.04 -14.55 12.55
N LEU A 42 14.89 -15.68 11.83
CA LEU A 42 14.71 -17.00 12.44
C LEU A 42 15.88 -17.41 13.35
N PRO A 43 17.17 -17.17 13.00
CA PRO A 43 18.27 -17.37 13.92
C PRO A 43 18.26 -16.25 14.96
N ALA A 44 17.41 -16.38 15.98
CA ALA A 44 17.35 -15.40 17.07
C ALA A 44 18.72 -15.34 17.79
N ASN A 45 19.27 -14.13 17.84
CA ASN A 45 20.49 -13.81 18.59
C ASN A 45 20.27 -12.49 19.35
N GLU A 46 21.21 -12.11 20.20
CA GLU A 46 21.08 -10.90 21.02
C GLU A 46 20.98 -9.61 20.20
N GLU A 47 21.53 -9.58 18.97
CA GLU A 47 21.51 -8.40 18.12
C GLU A 47 20.12 -8.11 17.54
N VAL A 48 19.32 -9.14 17.28
CA VAL A 48 17.99 -9.01 16.65
C VAL A 48 16.84 -9.26 17.62
N SER A 49 17.09 -9.95 18.74
CA SER A 49 16.06 -10.27 19.74
C SER A 49 15.57 -9.00 20.45
N HIS A 50 14.29 -9.00 20.80
CA HIS A 50 13.64 -7.87 21.50
C HIS A 50 13.71 -6.53 20.76
N ARG A 51 13.84 -6.56 19.43
CA ARG A 51 13.85 -5.38 18.57
C ARG A 51 12.54 -5.30 17.75
N VAL A 52 12.13 -4.08 17.47
CA VAL A 52 11.03 -3.81 16.53
C VAL A 52 11.64 -3.23 15.27
N TYR A 53 11.35 -3.86 14.14
CA TYR A 53 11.79 -3.39 12.84
C TYR A 53 10.58 -3.01 11.98
N GLU A 54 10.71 -1.91 11.25
CA GLU A 54 9.73 -1.43 10.27
C GLU A 54 10.38 -1.47 8.87
N PRO A 55 10.27 -2.62 8.16
CA PRO A 55 10.89 -2.75 6.85
C PRO A 55 10.05 -2.06 5.76
N ASP A 56 10.73 -1.45 4.80
CA ASP A 56 10.12 -0.85 3.62
C ASP A 56 11.03 -1.01 2.37
N ASP A 57 10.64 -0.39 1.25
CA ASP A 57 11.42 -0.38 0.01
C ASP A 57 12.65 0.55 0.05
N GLY A 58 13.00 1.11 1.20
CA GLY A 58 14.13 2.01 1.39
C GLY A 58 13.87 3.46 0.98
N ARG A 59 12.68 3.80 0.51
CA ARG A 59 12.36 5.16 0.06
C ARG A 59 12.22 6.12 1.25
N LYS A 60 13.10 7.13 1.33
CA LYS A 60 13.23 8.05 2.47
C LYS A 60 11.92 8.73 2.89
N HIS A 61 11.09 9.12 1.93
CA HIS A 61 9.84 9.86 2.19
C HIS A 61 8.59 9.06 1.83
N GLY A 62 8.71 7.72 1.73
CA GLY A 62 7.61 6.86 1.33
C GLY A 62 6.99 7.26 -0.02
N TRP A 63 5.78 6.81 -0.27
CA TRP A 63 5.00 7.03 -1.47
C TRP A 63 3.79 7.91 -1.16
N SER A 64 3.60 8.99 -1.90
CA SER A 64 2.30 9.69 -1.86
C SER A 64 1.23 8.85 -2.56
N HIS A 65 -0.03 9.07 -2.20
CA HIS A 65 -1.16 8.39 -2.85
C HIS A 65 -1.17 8.63 -4.37
N TYR A 66 -0.78 9.83 -4.80
CA TYR A 66 -0.68 10.16 -6.23
C TYR A 66 0.42 9.36 -6.93
N GLU A 67 1.64 9.33 -6.37
CA GLU A 67 2.75 8.58 -6.95
C GLU A 67 2.44 7.09 -7.05
N LEU A 68 1.83 6.51 -6.00
CA LEU A 68 1.40 5.12 -5.98
C LEU A 68 0.36 4.84 -7.06
N ALA A 69 -0.68 5.67 -7.15
CA ALA A 69 -1.73 5.55 -8.15
C ALA A 69 -1.18 5.62 -9.59
N ARG A 70 -0.27 6.57 -9.84
CA ARG A 70 0.42 6.70 -11.14
C ARG A 70 1.29 5.49 -11.45
N THR A 71 1.96 4.93 -10.45
CA THR A 71 2.83 3.76 -10.63
C THR A 71 2.00 2.50 -10.92
N ILE A 72 0.87 2.32 -10.23
CA ILE A 72 -0.11 1.26 -10.56
C ILE A 72 -0.64 1.45 -11.99
N GLY A 73 -0.96 2.68 -12.37
CA GLY A 73 -1.37 2.99 -13.75
C GLY A 73 -0.34 2.52 -14.77
N LEU A 74 0.93 2.85 -14.55
CA LEU A 74 2.03 2.42 -15.43
C LEU A 74 2.19 0.90 -15.46
N ALA A 75 2.07 0.22 -14.32
CA ALA A 75 2.10 -1.25 -14.23
C ALA A 75 0.97 -1.90 -15.03
N MET A 76 -0.17 -1.23 -15.13
CA MET A 76 -1.33 -1.64 -15.91
C MET A 76 -1.26 -1.25 -17.39
N GLY A 77 -0.24 -0.49 -17.82
CA GLY A 77 -0.16 0.11 -19.16
C GLY A 77 -1.20 1.22 -19.38
N ARG A 78 -1.62 1.90 -18.32
CA ARG A 78 -2.66 2.92 -18.31
C ARG A 78 -2.18 4.23 -17.67
N ARG A 79 -2.88 5.32 -17.94
CA ARG A 79 -2.68 6.63 -17.30
C ARG A 79 -3.99 7.10 -16.67
N PRO A 80 -4.37 6.56 -15.51
CA PRO A 80 -5.63 6.91 -14.88
C PRO A 80 -5.65 8.36 -14.42
N TRP A 81 -6.84 8.95 -14.43
CA TRP A 81 -7.10 10.21 -13.76
C TRP A 81 -7.15 9.96 -12.26
N VAL A 82 -6.22 10.57 -11.53
CA VAL A 82 -6.13 10.44 -10.08
C VAL A 82 -6.94 11.56 -9.44
N ILE A 83 -7.99 11.19 -8.70
CA ILE A 83 -8.86 12.13 -8.00
C ILE A 83 -8.61 12.02 -6.50
N HIS A 84 -8.14 13.11 -5.89
CA HIS A 84 -8.01 13.18 -4.46
C HIS A 84 -9.36 13.45 -3.80
N LEU A 85 -9.78 12.55 -2.93
CA LEU A 85 -10.99 12.71 -2.13
C LEU A 85 -10.64 13.32 -0.77
N SER A 86 -11.34 14.37 -0.38
CA SER A 86 -11.19 14.93 0.96
C SER A 86 -11.71 13.95 2.03
N ARG A 87 -11.22 14.07 3.25
CA ARG A 87 -11.73 13.29 4.39
C ARG A 87 -13.26 13.38 4.51
N ALA A 88 -13.80 14.60 4.39
CA ALA A 88 -15.25 14.80 4.46
C ALA A 88 -16.01 14.08 3.35
N SER A 89 -15.45 14.00 2.13
CA SER A 89 -16.03 13.23 1.03
C SER A 89 -16.00 11.74 1.31
N LEU A 90 -14.88 11.22 1.81
CA LEU A 90 -14.75 9.81 2.19
C LEU A 90 -15.70 9.43 3.32
N GLU A 91 -15.88 10.28 4.33
CA GLU A 91 -16.84 10.07 5.42
C GLU A 91 -18.30 10.02 4.91
N ARG A 92 -18.67 10.90 3.96
CA ARG A 92 -20.00 10.85 3.34
C ARG A 92 -20.21 9.57 2.58
N ILE A 93 -19.21 9.12 1.80
CA ILE A 93 -19.26 7.85 1.07
C ILE A 93 -19.38 6.68 2.05
N ALA A 94 -18.63 6.69 3.16
CA ALA A 94 -18.69 5.65 4.19
C ALA A 94 -20.07 5.56 4.85
N ARG A 95 -20.69 6.70 5.15
CA ARG A 95 -22.07 6.74 5.70
C ARG A 95 -23.08 6.19 4.69
N ALA A 96 -22.97 6.58 3.41
CA ALA A 96 -23.83 6.08 2.35
C ALA A 96 -23.63 4.55 2.14
N ASP A 97 -22.39 4.07 2.13
CA ASP A 97 -22.09 2.64 2.00
C ASP A 97 -22.67 1.84 3.17
N ARG A 98 -22.60 2.37 4.40
CA ARG A 98 -23.21 1.76 5.58
C ARG A 98 -24.73 1.71 5.50
N LEU A 99 -25.36 2.76 4.99
CA LEU A 99 -26.83 2.79 4.81
C LEU A 99 -27.30 1.72 3.83
N VAL A 100 -26.58 1.56 2.71
CA VAL A 100 -26.93 0.62 1.63
C VAL A 100 -26.55 -0.82 2.00
N ARG A 101 -25.32 -1.04 2.48
CA ARG A 101 -24.73 -2.38 2.69
C ARG A 101 -24.76 -2.85 4.14
N LYS A 102 -25.16 -1.99 5.07
CA LYS A 102 -25.23 -2.27 6.52
C LYS A 102 -23.91 -2.85 7.04
N HIS A 103 -23.94 -4.08 7.57
CA HIS A 103 -22.76 -4.81 8.10
C HIS A 103 -21.78 -5.27 7.02
N LYS A 104 -22.16 -5.22 5.73
CA LYS A 104 -21.28 -5.55 4.58
C LYS A 104 -20.61 -4.30 3.98
N ALA A 105 -20.72 -3.14 4.62
CA ALA A 105 -20.08 -1.92 4.15
C ALA A 105 -18.58 -2.13 3.98
N LYS A 106 -18.05 -1.74 2.83
CA LYS A 106 -16.61 -1.85 2.52
C LYS A 106 -15.83 -0.67 3.05
N LEU A 107 -16.41 0.53 3.01
CA LEU A 107 -15.80 1.74 3.56
C LEU A 107 -16.46 2.09 4.89
N THR A 108 -15.71 2.04 5.97
CA THR A 108 -16.17 2.41 7.32
C THR A 108 -15.51 3.71 7.76
N LEU A 109 -16.07 4.39 8.78
CA LEU A 109 -15.47 5.61 9.32
C LEU A 109 -14.07 5.37 9.89
N ASP A 110 -13.84 4.22 10.53
CA ASP A 110 -12.52 3.83 11.04
C ASP A 110 -11.50 3.70 9.88
N ARG A 111 -11.93 3.08 8.77
CA ARG A 111 -11.11 3.01 7.56
C ARG A 111 -10.79 4.39 6.99
N VAL A 112 -11.77 5.28 6.97
CA VAL A 112 -11.53 6.67 6.54
C VAL A 112 -10.49 7.34 7.43
N GLY A 113 -10.59 7.18 8.75
CA GLY A 113 -9.59 7.68 9.70
C GLY A 113 -8.18 7.16 9.39
N TYR A 114 -8.06 5.87 9.17
CA TYR A 114 -6.81 5.20 8.81
C TYR A 114 -6.26 5.66 7.45
N MET A 115 -7.09 5.68 6.41
CA MET A 115 -6.70 6.10 5.04
C MET A 115 -6.32 7.57 4.93
N THR A 116 -6.87 8.42 5.79
CA THR A 116 -6.60 9.87 5.78
C THR A 116 -5.52 10.29 6.77
N HIS A 117 -4.88 9.33 7.45
CA HIS A 117 -3.71 9.63 8.27
C HIS A 117 -2.57 10.16 7.38
N PRO A 118 -1.93 11.27 7.77
CA PRO A 118 -0.99 11.94 6.88
C PRO A 118 0.33 11.19 6.71
N ASP A 119 0.74 10.38 7.67
CA ASP A 119 2.08 9.80 7.67
C ASP A 119 2.10 8.34 8.16
N TRP A 120 2.25 7.44 7.22
CA TRP A 120 2.55 6.01 7.41
C TRP A 120 3.94 5.67 6.89
N VAL A 121 4.88 6.63 6.98
CA VAL A 121 6.27 6.43 6.54
C VAL A 121 7.10 5.88 7.69
N VAL A 122 7.86 4.85 7.37
CA VAL A 122 8.80 4.23 8.30
C VAL A 122 9.86 5.24 8.74
N THR A 123 10.08 5.30 10.05
CA THR A 123 11.16 6.10 10.64
C THR A 123 12.52 5.48 10.28
N HIS A 124 13.47 6.30 9.87
CA HIS A 124 14.77 5.81 9.41
C HIS A 124 15.49 4.92 10.44
N GLY A 125 15.37 5.22 11.72
CA GLY A 125 15.96 4.44 12.81
C GLY A 125 15.28 3.10 13.10
N SER A 126 14.07 2.87 12.58
CA SER A 126 13.30 1.62 12.79
C SER A 126 13.56 0.58 11.70
N ARG A 127 14.31 0.92 10.65
CA ARG A 127 14.63 -0.04 9.58
C ARG A 127 15.59 -1.12 10.07
N PRO A 128 15.48 -2.35 9.54
CA PRO A 128 16.47 -3.39 9.80
C PRO A 128 17.88 -2.91 9.41
N PRO A 129 18.93 -3.28 10.17
CA PRO A 129 20.32 -3.00 9.80
C PRO A 129 20.65 -3.57 8.41
N ALA A 130 21.38 -2.82 7.60
CA ALA A 130 21.74 -3.22 6.23
C ALA A 130 22.54 -4.55 6.16
N GLY A 131 23.26 -4.89 7.22
CA GLY A 131 23.97 -6.18 7.36
C GLY A 131 23.03 -7.36 7.61
N LEU A 132 21.85 -7.11 8.18
CA LEU A 132 20.84 -8.15 8.41
C LEU A 132 19.96 -8.33 7.17
N TRP A 133 19.48 -7.23 6.61
CA TRP A 133 18.53 -7.26 5.52
C TRP A 133 18.47 -5.93 4.76
N ARG A 134 18.12 -6.00 3.49
CA ARG A 134 17.80 -4.85 2.64
C ARG A 134 16.74 -5.23 1.61
N PRO A 135 15.90 -4.28 1.16
CA PRO A 135 14.96 -4.52 0.07
C PRO A 135 15.72 -4.80 -1.23
N LEU A 136 15.27 -5.77 -2.00
CA LEU A 136 15.83 -6.15 -3.30
C LEU A 136 14.86 -5.87 -4.45
N ILE A 137 13.56 -5.80 -4.15
CA ILE A 137 12.52 -5.64 -5.16
C ILE A 137 12.02 -4.20 -5.16
N PRO A 138 12.41 -3.39 -6.17
CA PRO A 138 11.87 -2.04 -6.29
C PRO A 138 10.35 -2.05 -6.39
N THR A 139 9.67 -1.16 -5.68
CA THR A 139 8.20 -1.11 -5.65
C THR A 139 7.57 -1.05 -7.05
N ARG A 140 8.20 -0.35 -8.01
CA ARG A 140 7.71 -0.29 -9.40
C ARG A 140 7.69 -1.66 -10.07
N GLU A 141 8.73 -2.45 -9.85
CA GLU A 141 8.84 -3.82 -10.40
C GLU A 141 7.86 -4.76 -9.70
N GLY A 142 7.74 -4.68 -8.38
CA GLY A 142 6.77 -5.42 -7.60
C GLY A 142 5.33 -5.15 -8.05
N LEU A 143 4.96 -3.88 -8.27
CA LEU A 143 3.64 -3.52 -8.78
C LEU A 143 3.38 -4.04 -10.20
N LYS A 144 4.42 -4.04 -11.06
CA LYS A 144 4.32 -4.62 -12.41
C LYS A 144 4.12 -6.15 -12.35
N ALA A 145 4.88 -6.83 -11.51
CA ALA A 145 4.73 -8.27 -11.28
C ALA A 145 3.34 -8.61 -10.72
N THR A 146 2.86 -7.82 -9.76
CA THR A 146 1.50 -7.95 -9.19
C THR A 146 0.42 -7.77 -10.27
N ALA A 147 0.54 -6.76 -11.13
CA ALA A 147 -0.40 -6.54 -12.23
C ALA A 147 -0.42 -7.74 -13.20
N GLN A 148 0.76 -8.29 -13.50
CA GLN A 148 0.87 -9.46 -14.35
C GLN A 148 0.23 -10.69 -13.69
N TRP A 149 0.52 -10.92 -12.41
CA TRP A 149 -0.09 -12.02 -11.66
C TRP A 149 -1.63 -11.96 -11.65
N TYR A 150 -2.20 -10.77 -11.47
CA TYR A 150 -3.66 -10.60 -11.52
C TYR A 150 -4.24 -10.95 -12.90
N ARG A 151 -3.52 -10.66 -13.99
CA ARG A 151 -3.95 -11.04 -15.35
C ARG A 151 -3.88 -12.54 -15.55
N ASP A 152 -2.75 -13.16 -15.18
CA ASP A 152 -2.49 -14.60 -15.38
C ASP A 152 -3.47 -15.46 -14.57
N ASN A 153 -3.98 -14.93 -13.47
CA ASN A 153 -4.96 -15.61 -12.62
C ASN A 153 -6.42 -15.17 -12.88
N ASN A 154 -6.70 -14.44 -13.96
CA ASN A 154 -8.05 -13.97 -14.34
C ASN A 154 -8.75 -13.13 -13.26
N TRP A 155 -8.00 -12.29 -12.55
CA TRP A 155 -8.57 -11.35 -11.59
C TRP A 155 -8.83 -9.99 -12.22
N LEU A 156 -8.13 -9.66 -13.30
CA LEU A 156 -8.23 -8.40 -14.08
C LEU A 156 -8.64 -8.65 -15.52
#